data_9454748eca37be3ded0e7ec38cecacb2
#
_entry.id   9454748eca37be3ded0e7ec38cecacb2
#
_cell.length_a   1.000
_cell.length_b   1.000
_cell.length_c   1.000
_cell.angle_alpha   90.00
_cell.angle_beta   90.00
_cell.angle_gamma   90.00
#
_symmetry.space_group_name_H-M   'P 1'
#
loop_
_entity.id
_entity.type
_entity.pdbx_description
1 polymer ?
#
loop_
_entity_poly.entity_id
_entity_poly.type
_entity_poly.pdbx_seq_one_letter_code
_entity_poly.pdbx_strand_id
1 'polypeptide(L)'
;MTTVFLAGASRGLGLEIANVLAQQKIPTIALLRSPESLSKLEALNIQVEFGDAMNESELATALNGQSVDTVISTIGGTSPEGIRSDFVGNRNLIDAAVTAGVKHFILITSIGSGTSSNAIPASALEALGAVLKEKEQAETYLQQIGLAYTIIRPGGLKSEPATGNGVLTEDPTIGGIVHRADVAELICKCIGNDRTYNQIFSAVDKTMVYGDRTFEVFMP
;
A
#
# COMPACT_ATOMS: atom_id res chain seq x y z
N MET A 1 13.67 16.84 4.33
CA MET A 1 13.30 15.49 4.87
C MET A 1 11.96 15.14 4.29
N THR A 2 11.76 13.91 3.87
CA THR A 2 10.49 13.44 3.29
C THR A 2 9.52 13.12 4.42
N THR A 3 8.34 13.72 4.42
CA THR A 3 7.26 13.40 5.37
C THR A 3 6.26 12.44 4.71
N VAL A 4 5.92 11.37 5.40
CA VAL A 4 5.01 10.33 4.92
C VAL A 4 3.65 10.43 5.63
N PHE A 5 2.57 10.35 4.86
CA PHE A 5 1.23 10.13 5.37
C PHE A 5 0.84 8.66 5.12
N LEU A 6 0.62 7.90 6.19
CA LEU A 6 0.34 6.46 6.12
C LEU A 6 -1.12 6.18 6.47
N ALA A 7 -1.90 5.74 5.48
CA ALA A 7 -3.28 5.31 5.65
C ALA A 7 -3.35 3.79 5.74
N GLY A 8 -4.09 3.29 6.77
CA GLY A 8 -4.21 1.86 7.06
C GLY A 8 -3.17 1.32 8.05
N ALA A 9 -2.58 2.18 8.90
CA ALA A 9 -1.48 1.87 9.83
C ALA A 9 -1.85 0.96 11.03
N SER A 10 -3.13 0.67 11.25
CA SER A 10 -3.61 0.06 12.49
C SER A 10 -3.19 -1.41 12.70
N ARG A 11 -2.93 -2.15 11.62
CA ARG A 11 -2.62 -3.59 11.65
C ARG A 11 -1.94 -4.09 10.37
N GLY A 12 -1.51 -5.35 10.41
CA GLY A 12 -1.02 -6.06 9.23
C GLY A 12 0.13 -5.33 8.54
N LEU A 13 0.08 -5.23 7.21
CA LEU A 13 1.15 -4.59 6.43
C LEU A 13 1.34 -3.11 6.80
N GLY A 14 0.26 -2.36 7.03
CA GLY A 14 0.37 -0.96 7.41
C GLY A 14 1.10 -0.74 8.74
N LEU A 15 0.91 -1.62 9.72
CA LEU A 15 1.66 -1.57 10.97
C LEU A 15 3.14 -1.95 10.78
N GLU A 16 3.45 -2.92 9.92
CA GLU A 16 4.83 -3.24 9.57
C GLU A 16 5.52 -2.05 8.87
N ILE A 17 4.83 -1.35 7.97
CA ILE A 17 5.34 -0.12 7.36
C ILE A 17 5.60 0.95 8.44
N ALA A 18 4.68 1.14 9.38
CA ALA A 18 4.85 2.08 10.48
C ALA A 18 6.10 1.75 11.32
N ASN A 19 6.34 0.48 11.61
CA ASN A 19 7.55 0.03 12.32
C ASN A 19 8.83 0.37 11.55
N VAL A 20 8.87 0.10 10.23
CA VAL A 20 10.05 0.41 9.40
C VAL A 20 10.29 1.92 9.31
N LEU A 21 9.24 2.72 9.10
CA LEU A 21 9.33 4.18 9.04
C LEU A 21 9.89 4.77 10.36
N ALA A 22 9.40 4.26 11.49
CA ALA A 22 9.88 4.67 12.82
C ALA A 22 11.35 4.30 13.05
N GLN A 23 11.76 3.07 12.68
CA GLN A 23 13.16 2.61 12.77
C GLN A 23 14.10 3.47 11.89
N GLN A 24 13.64 3.86 10.71
CA GLN A 24 14.38 4.73 9.79
C GLN A 24 14.27 6.23 10.15
N LYS A 25 13.50 6.57 11.19
CA LYS A 25 13.27 7.95 11.66
C LYS A 25 12.69 8.85 10.57
N ILE A 26 11.85 8.28 9.70
CA ILE A 26 11.12 9.04 8.68
C ILE A 26 9.92 9.72 9.34
N PRO A 27 9.79 11.06 9.27
CA PRO A 27 8.62 11.77 9.78
C PRO A 27 7.33 11.19 9.22
N THR A 28 6.44 10.71 10.07
CA THR A 28 5.25 9.98 9.66
C THR A 28 4.01 10.49 10.38
N ILE A 29 2.93 10.67 9.61
CA ILE A 29 1.58 10.95 10.09
C ILE A 29 0.72 9.75 9.70
N ALA A 30 0.11 9.09 10.66
CA ALA A 30 -0.75 7.94 10.42
C ALA A 30 -2.22 8.33 10.50
N LEU A 31 -3.03 7.90 9.52
CA LEU A 31 -4.48 8.02 9.57
C LEU A 31 -5.07 6.85 10.35
N LEU A 32 -5.81 7.13 11.39
CA LEU A 32 -6.60 6.16 12.16
C LEU A 32 -8.10 6.49 12.08
N ARG A 33 -8.91 5.46 11.87
CA ARG A 33 -10.37 5.58 11.96
C ARG A 33 -10.89 5.52 13.40
N SER A 34 -10.17 4.82 14.28
CA SER A 34 -10.54 4.63 15.68
C SER A 34 -9.30 4.61 16.59
N PRO A 35 -9.44 4.89 17.90
CA PRO A 35 -8.32 5.02 18.83
C PRO A 35 -7.68 3.68 19.25
N GLU A 36 -8.19 2.54 18.86
CA GLU A 36 -7.75 1.22 19.32
C GLU A 36 -6.24 0.94 19.06
N SER A 37 -5.68 1.54 18.02
CA SER A 37 -4.26 1.39 17.68
C SER A 37 -3.42 2.63 18.00
N LEU A 38 -3.99 3.65 18.64
CA LEU A 38 -3.33 4.90 18.94
C LEU A 38 -2.03 4.68 19.75
N SER A 39 -2.13 3.96 20.88
CA SER A 39 -0.98 3.71 21.75
C SER A 39 0.18 2.99 21.07
N LYS A 40 -0.10 2.14 20.08
CA LYS A 40 0.94 1.45 19.32
C LYS A 40 1.73 2.42 18.44
N LEU A 41 1.04 3.37 17.80
CA LEU A 41 1.68 4.34 16.91
C LEU A 41 2.39 5.44 17.71
N GLU A 42 1.83 5.87 18.82
CA GLU A 42 2.48 6.79 19.74
C GLU A 42 3.80 6.22 20.32
N ALA A 43 3.81 4.92 20.65
CA ALA A 43 5.03 4.23 21.10
C ALA A 43 6.13 4.19 20.01
N LEU A 44 5.76 4.34 18.73
CA LEU A 44 6.68 4.49 17.60
C LEU A 44 7.05 5.95 17.31
N ASN A 45 6.59 6.92 18.11
CA ASN A 45 6.70 8.36 17.88
C ASN A 45 6.10 8.80 16.53
N ILE A 46 5.03 8.16 16.09
CA ILE A 46 4.27 8.52 14.90
C ILE A 46 3.13 9.45 15.29
N GLN A 47 3.03 10.59 14.60
CA GLN A 47 1.89 11.49 14.74
C GLN A 47 0.63 10.80 14.21
N VAL A 48 -0.50 11.00 14.89
CA VAL A 48 -1.77 10.40 14.48
C VAL A 48 -2.80 11.48 14.16
N GLU A 49 -3.45 11.34 13.02
CA GLU A 49 -4.64 12.09 12.65
C GLU A 49 -5.83 11.12 12.58
N PHE A 50 -7.00 11.58 13.02
CA PHE A 50 -8.21 10.77 12.96
C PHE A 50 -9.03 11.11 11.71
N GLY A 51 -9.55 10.07 11.04
CA GLY A 51 -10.42 10.22 9.89
C GLY A 51 -10.77 8.88 9.25
N ASP A 52 -11.95 8.83 8.65
CA ASP A 52 -12.39 7.70 7.84
C ASP A 52 -12.10 7.98 6.36
N ALA A 53 -11.42 7.06 5.69
CA ALA A 53 -11.14 7.15 4.26
C ALA A 53 -12.43 7.20 3.40
N MET A 54 -13.55 6.75 3.94
CA MET A 54 -14.85 6.87 3.29
C MET A 54 -15.44 8.28 3.37
N ASN A 55 -14.85 9.19 4.17
CA ASN A 55 -15.29 10.56 4.37
C ASN A 55 -14.28 11.56 3.80
N GLU A 56 -14.60 12.17 2.67
CA GLU A 56 -13.74 13.13 1.97
C GLU A 56 -13.35 14.33 2.84
N SER A 57 -14.28 14.86 3.65
CA SER A 57 -14.01 16.02 4.50
C SER A 57 -13.06 15.71 5.66
N GLU A 58 -13.10 14.50 6.19
CA GLU A 58 -12.17 14.06 7.23
C GLU A 58 -10.77 13.87 6.67
N LEU A 59 -10.63 13.32 5.46
CA LEU A 59 -9.33 13.20 4.78
C LEU A 59 -8.74 14.56 4.44
N ALA A 60 -9.56 15.48 3.93
CA ALA A 60 -9.12 16.85 3.67
C ALA A 60 -8.61 17.53 4.96
N THR A 61 -9.30 17.32 6.08
CA THR A 61 -8.89 17.86 7.39
C THR A 61 -7.59 17.22 7.86
N ALA A 62 -7.44 15.91 7.76
CA ALA A 62 -6.24 15.17 8.20
C ALA A 62 -4.98 15.55 7.42
N LEU A 63 -5.11 15.95 6.17
CA LEU A 63 -4.00 16.41 5.31
C LEU A 63 -3.79 17.92 5.35
N ASN A 64 -4.77 18.69 5.85
CA ASN A 64 -4.72 20.16 5.83
C ASN A 64 -3.59 20.70 6.72
N GLY A 65 -2.77 21.59 6.15
CA GLY A 65 -1.64 22.21 6.85
C GLY A 65 -0.46 21.26 7.10
N GLN A 66 -0.54 20.02 6.66
CA GLN A 66 0.57 19.06 6.76
C GLN A 66 1.48 19.19 5.53
N SER A 67 2.81 19.22 5.77
CA SER A 67 3.80 19.20 4.69
C SER A 67 4.13 17.76 4.32
N VAL A 68 3.20 17.08 3.63
CA VAL A 68 3.34 15.69 3.21
C VAL A 68 3.96 15.59 1.82
N ASP A 69 5.04 14.84 1.68
CA ASP A 69 5.67 14.56 0.38
C ASP A 69 5.15 13.28 -0.26
N THR A 70 4.93 12.24 0.55
CA THR A 70 4.51 10.92 0.08
C THR A 70 3.31 10.41 0.87
N VAL A 71 2.28 9.93 0.18
CA VAL A 71 1.18 9.16 0.78
C VAL A 71 1.41 7.68 0.51
N ILE A 72 1.26 6.86 1.55
CA ILE A 72 1.24 5.39 1.42
C ILE A 72 -0.15 4.92 1.84
N SER A 73 -0.82 4.17 0.96
CA SER A 73 -2.14 3.60 1.25
C SER A 73 -2.09 2.08 1.28
N THR A 74 -2.47 1.53 2.43
CA THR A 74 -2.80 0.12 2.60
C THR A 74 -4.29 -0.07 2.90
N ILE A 75 -5.11 0.92 2.53
CA ILE A 75 -6.57 0.89 2.76
C ILE A 75 -7.19 -0.25 1.97
N GLY A 76 -8.05 -0.97 2.63
CA GLY A 76 -8.86 -2.02 2.06
C GLY A 76 -9.62 -2.80 3.13
N GLY A 77 -10.53 -3.63 2.65
CA GLY A 77 -11.36 -4.46 3.50
C GLY A 77 -12.81 -4.04 3.51
N THR A 78 -13.60 -4.82 4.23
CA THR A 78 -15.05 -4.68 4.28
C THR A 78 -15.47 -4.25 5.68
N SER A 79 -16.34 -3.24 5.76
CA SER A 79 -16.97 -2.83 7.02
C SER A 79 -17.94 -3.91 7.53
N PRO A 80 -18.39 -3.85 8.81
CA PRO A 80 -19.43 -4.74 9.31
C PRO A 80 -20.73 -4.71 8.47
N GLU A 81 -21.03 -3.57 7.84
CA GLU A 81 -22.19 -3.36 6.98
C GLU A 81 -21.99 -3.90 5.55
N GLY A 82 -20.87 -4.51 5.26
CA GLY A 82 -20.55 -5.08 3.95
C GLY A 82 -19.99 -4.08 2.92
N ILE A 83 -19.71 -2.83 3.31
CA ILE A 83 -19.17 -1.81 2.42
C ILE A 83 -17.66 -1.95 2.32
N ARG A 84 -17.13 -2.02 1.10
CA ARG A 84 -15.69 -2.09 0.84
C ARG A 84 -15.10 -0.70 0.70
N SER A 85 -13.90 -0.55 1.23
CA SER A 85 -13.11 0.69 1.13
C SER A 85 -12.00 0.62 0.06
N ASP A 86 -11.86 -0.50 -0.62
CA ASP A 86 -10.75 -0.76 -1.55
C ASP A 86 -10.71 0.22 -2.72
N PHE A 87 -11.86 0.62 -3.28
CA PHE A 87 -11.91 1.66 -4.32
C PHE A 87 -12.24 3.03 -3.74
N VAL A 88 -13.41 3.21 -3.13
CA VAL A 88 -13.88 4.54 -2.72
C VAL A 88 -12.95 5.20 -1.72
N GLY A 89 -12.47 4.46 -0.71
CA GLY A 89 -11.54 5.00 0.27
C GLY A 89 -10.20 5.43 -0.34
N ASN A 90 -9.67 4.66 -1.30
CA ASN A 90 -8.44 5.02 -2.00
C ASN A 90 -8.64 6.20 -2.95
N ARG A 91 -9.76 6.26 -3.68
CA ARG A 91 -10.10 7.41 -4.53
C ARG A 91 -10.14 8.70 -3.70
N ASN A 92 -10.89 8.70 -2.60
CA ASN A 92 -11.00 9.86 -1.74
C ASN A 92 -9.62 10.30 -1.18
N LEU A 93 -8.77 9.35 -0.80
CA LEU A 93 -7.42 9.64 -0.32
C LEU A 93 -6.52 10.19 -1.44
N ILE A 94 -6.64 9.69 -2.66
CA ILE A 94 -5.91 10.20 -3.84
C ILE A 94 -6.32 11.64 -4.10
N ASP A 95 -7.62 11.96 -4.11
CA ASP A 95 -8.13 13.30 -4.33
C ASP A 95 -7.65 14.29 -3.25
N ALA A 96 -7.67 13.85 -1.98
CA ALA A 96 -7.15 14.64 -0.88
C ALA A 96 -5.63 14.88 -1.00
N ALA A 97 -4.87 13.86 -1.44
CA ALA A 97 -3.43 13.97 -1.67
C ALA A 97 -3.10 14.96 -2.80
N VAL A 98 -3.85 14.92 -3.91
CA VAL A 98 -3.71 15.89 -5.02
C VAL A 98 -4.00 17.31 -4.52
N THR A 99 -5.08 17.49 -3.78
CA THR A 99 -5.47 18.80 -3.23
C THR A 99 -4.42 19.36 -2.26
N ALA A 100 -3.79 18.47 -1.46
CA ALA A 100 -2.73 18.84 -0.52
C ALA A 100 -1.36 19.06 -1.18
N GLY A 101 -1.22 18.82 -2.50
CA GLY A 101 0.03 19.02 -3.23
C GLY A 101 1.07 17.94 -2.95
N VAL A 102 0.65 16.73 -2.58
CA VAL A 102 1.52 15.57 -2.40
C VAL A 102 2.25 15.25 -3.69
N LYS A 103 3.53 14.86 -3.58
CA LYS A 103 4.38 14.63 -4.75
C LYS A 103 4.35 13.17 -5.24
N HIS A 104 4.13 12.22 -4.33
CA HIS A 104 4.19 10.79 -4.63
C HIS A 104 3.13 10.00 -3.87
N PHE A 105 2.45 9.07 -4.54
CA PHE A 105 1.45 8.18 -3.94
C PHE A 105 1.85 6.72 -4.12
N ILE A 106 2.04 6.00 -3.02
CA ILE A 106 2.33 4.56 -3.05
C ILE A 106 1.05 3.81 -2.69
N LEU A 107 0.48 3.11 -3.66
CA LEU A 107 -0.75 2.33 -3.50
C LEU A 107 -0.45 0.84 -3.37
N ILE A 108 -0.92 0.25 -2.29
CA ILE A 108 -0.78 -1.18 -2.06
C ILE A 108 -2.08 -1.90 -2.44
N THR A 109 -1.98 -2.77 -3.43
CA THR A 109 -3.12 -3.53 -3.95
C THR A 109 -2.94 -5.04 -3.74
N SER A 110 -2.91 -5.84 -4.78
CA SER A 110 -2.68 -7.29 -4.68
C SER A 110 -2.31 -7.87 -6.04
N ILE A 111 -1.46 -8.86 -6.09
CA ILE A 111 -1.38 -9.74 -7.26
C ILE A 111 -2.77 -10.33 -7.51
N GLY A 112 -3.16 -10.39 -8.78
CA GLY A 112 -4.52 -10.72 -9.23
C GLY A 112 -5.31 -9.49 -9.69
N SER A 113 -4.91 -8.26 -9.32
CA SER A 113 -5.51 -7.04 -9.85
C SER A 113 -5.00 -6.74 -11.26
N GLY A 114 -5.89 -6.20 -12.11
CA GLY A 114 -5.54 -5.71 -13.44
C GLY A 114 -4.75 -6.72 -14.28
N THR A 115 -3.60 -6.31 -14.78
CA THR A 115 -2.74 -7.13 -15.66
C THR A 115 -2.17 -8.37 -14.99
N SER A 116 -2.24 -8.50 -13.66
CA SER A 116 -1.68 -9.65 -12.94
C SER A 116 -2.72 -10.75 -12.62
N SER A 117 -3.90 -10.72 -13.22
CA SER A 117 -4.97 -11.71 -12.98
C SER A 117 -4.54 -13.17 -13.26
N ASN A 118 -3.65 -13.37 -14.22
CA ASN A 118 -3.12 -14.69 -14.58
C ASN A 118 -1.98 -15.18 -13.66
N ALA A 119 -1.53 -14.36 -12.70
CA ALA A 119 -0.45 -14.71 -11.77
C ALA A 119 -0.93 -15.50 -10.55
N ILE A 120 -2.24 -15.69 -10.38
CA ILE A 120 -2.83 -16.45 -9.28
C ILE A 120 -3.71 -17.60 -9.81
N PRO A 121 -3.91 -18.66 -8.99
CA PRO A 121 -4.82 -19.75 -9.37
C PRO A 121 -6.25 -19.27 -9.63
N ALA A 122 -6.94 -19.90 -10.56
CA ALA A 122 -8.33 -19.56 -10.92
C ALA A 122 -9.27 -19.57 -9.69
N SER A 123 -9.10 -20.52 -8.78
CA SER A 123 -9.89 -20.58 -7.54
C SER A 123 -9.67 -19.38 -6.62
N ALA A 124 -8.44 -18.86 -6.56
CA ALA A 124 -8.13 -17.64 -5.81
C ALA A 124 -8.72 -16.40 -6.50
N LEU A 125 -8.67 -16.36 -7.85
CA LEU A 125 -9.26 -15.27 -8.63
C LEU A 125 -10.79 -15.24 -8.43
N GLU A 126 -11.46 -16.40 -8.43
CA GLU A 126 -12.89 -16.51 -8.17
C GLU A 126 -13.25 -16.02 -6.75
N ALA A 127 -12.52 -16.47 -5.73
CA ALA A 127 -12.77 -16.10 -4.33
C ALA A 127 -12.53 -14.62 -4.04
N LEU A 128 -11.55 -14.01 -4.70
CA LEU A 128 -11.12 -12.62 -4.47
C LEU A 128 -11.66 -11.63 -5.52
N GLY A 129 -12.40 -12.09 -6.54
CA GLY A 129 -12.75 -11.31 -7.72
C GLY A 129 -13.33 -9.93 -7.41
N ALA A 130 -14.24 -9.84 -6.42
CA ALA A 130 -14.86 -8.56 -6.06
C ALA A 130 -13.82 -7.55 -5.50
N VAL A 131 -12.94 -8.00 -4.61
CA VAL A 131 -11.92 -7.12 -4.03
C VAL A 131 -10.83 -6.76 -5.05
N LEU A 132 -10.44 -7.70 -5.90
CA LEU A 132 -9.44 -7.45 -6.95
C LEU A 132 -9.94 -6.43 -7.97
N LYS A 133 -11.23 -6.47 -8.31
CA LYS A 133 -11.85 -5.48 -9.20
C LYS A 133 -11.84 -4.07 -8.60
N GLU A 134 -12.17 -3.91 -7.32
CA GLU A 134 -12.09 -2.61 -6.66
C GLU A 134 -10.66 -2.08 -6.57
N LYS A 135 -9.68 -2.96 -6.30
CA LYS A 135 -8.26 -2.60 -6.33
C LYS A 135 -7.80 -2.15 -7.72
N GLU A 136 -8.22 -2.85 -8.76
CA GLU A 136 -7.96 -2.45 -10.16
C GLU A 136 -8.57 -1.06 -10.48
N GLN A 137 -9.78 -0.78 -9.98
CA GLN A 137 -10.39 0.54 -10.15
C GLN A 137 -9.56 1.63 -9.45
N ALA A 138 -9.04 1.37 -8.24
CA ALA A 138 -8.17 2.30 -7.55
C ALA A 138 -6.84 2.53 -8.28
N GLU A 139 -6.22 1.46 -8.82
CA GLU A 139 -5.01 1.56 -9.65
C GLU A 139 -5.26 2.41 -10.89
N THR A 140 -6.33 2.12 -11.62
CA THR A 140 -6.70 2.85 -12.85
C THR A 140 -6.95 4.33 -12.56
N TYR A 141 -7.66 4.64 -11.47
CA TYR A 141 -7.92 6.00 -11.05
C TYR A 141 -6.62 6.76 -10.76
N LEU A 142 -5.72 6.17 -9.97
CA LEU A 142 -4.44 6.78 -9.63
C LEU A 142 -3.57 7.05 -10.86
N GLN A 143 -3.57 6.13 -11.83
CA GLN A 143 -2.81 6.29 -13.07
C GLN A 143 -3.31 7.45 -13.95
N GLN A 144 -4.58 7.82 -13.83
CA GLN A 144 -5.20 8.85 -14.66
C GLN A 144 -5.15 10.26 -14.05
N ILE A 145 -4.86 10.39 -12.75
CA ILE A 145 -5.00 11.67 -12.04
C ILE A 145 -3.79 12.61 -12.22
N GLY A 146 -2.68 12.13 -12.78
CA GLY A 146 -1.47 12.92 -13.00
C GLY A 146 -0.55 13.10 -11.80
N LEU A 147 -0.83 12.45 -10.67
CA LEU A 147 0.06 12.36 -9.52
C LEU A 147 1.11 11.26 -9.77
N ALA A 148 2.39 11.52 -9.47
CA ALA A 148 3.40 10.46 -9.55
C ALA A 148 3.05 9.33 -8.58
N TYR A 149 3.08 8.09 -9.07
CA TYR A 149 2.64 6.94 -8.29
C TYR A 149 3.64 5.78 -8.31
N THR A 150 3.53 4.93 -7.31
CA THR A 150 4.08 3.56 -7.32
C THR A 150 2.97 2.62 -6.87
N ILE A 151 2.63 1.62 -7.68
CA ILE A 151 1.66 0.59 -7.32
C ILE A 151 2.42 -0.68 -6.96
N ILE A 152 2.20 -1.19 -5.76
CA ILE A 152 2.79 -2.45 -5.31
C ILE A 152 1.68 -3.47 -5.11
N ARG A 153 1.79 -4.60 -5.79
CA ARG A 153 0.88 -5.75 -5.74
C ARG A 153 1.56 -6.88 -4.97
N PRO A 154 1.37 -7.01 -3.66
CA PRO A 154 1.89 -8.15 -2.92
C PRO A 154 1.23 -9.46 -3.32
N GLY A 155 1.99 -10.56 -3.27
CA GLY A 155 1.47 -11.91 -3.28
C GLY A 155 0.74 -12.28 -1.99
N GLY A 156 0.52 -13.56 -1.75
CA GLY A 156 -0.08 -14.05 -0.50
C GLY A 156 0.73 -13.61 0.72
N LEU A 157 0.13 -12.78 1.58
CA LEU A 157 0.83 -12.16 2.71
C LEU A 157 0.89 -13.09 3.94
N LYS A 158 2.10 -13.37 4.43
CA LYS A 158 2.36 -14.04 5.71
C LYS A 158 2.78 -13.07 6.79
N SER A 159 2.56 -13.43 8.06
CA SER A 159 2.88 -12.60 9.23
C SER A 159 4.07 -13.11 10.05
N GLU A 160 4.85 -14.03 9.51
CA GLU A 160 6.10 -14.48 10.11
C GLU A 160 7.21 -13.41 9.91
N PRO A 161 8.36 -13.54 10.60
CA PRO A 161 9.51 -12.64 10.44
C PRO A 161 9.98 -12.52 8.99
N ALA A 162 10.63 -11.42 8.66
CA ALA A 162 11.22 -11.20 7.34
C ALA A 162 12.18 -12.35 6.95
N THR A 163 12.12 -12.73 5.68
CA THR A 163 13.04 -13.73 5.11
C THR A 163 14.29 -13.09 4.52
N GLY A 164 14.22 -11.79 4.20
CA GLY A 164 15.24 -11.09 3.44
C GLY A 164 15.26 -11.44 1.94
N ASN A 165 14.26 -12.22 1.47
CA ASN A 165 14.13 -12.64 0.08
C ASN A 165 13.02 -11.93 -0.68
N GLY A 166 12.36 -10.95 -0.04
CA GLY A 166 11.35 -10.12 -0.68
C GLY A 166 11.94 -9.31 -1.83
N VAL A 167 11.30 -9.34 -2.98
CA VAL A 167 11.72 -8.64 -4.20
C VAL A 167 10.54 -8.00 -4.93
N LEU A 168 10.84 -6.96 -5.72
CA LEU A 168 9.91 -6.38 -6.68
C LEU A 168 10.22 -6.89 -8.09
N THR A 169 9.20 -7.01 -8.92
CA THR A 169 9.33 -7.29 -10.36
C THR A 169 8.23 -6.59 -11.14
N GLU A 170 8.54 -6.11 -12.33
CA GLU A 170 7.58 -5.53 -13.27
C GLU A 170 6.80 -6.62 -14.05
N ASP A 171 7.23 -7.88 -13.97
CA ASP A 171 6.56 -8.97 -14.65
C ASP A 171 5.19 -9.27 -13.99
N PRO A 172 4.05 -8.94 -14.66
CA PRO A 172 2.73 -9.13 -14.11
C PRO A 172 2.30 -10.60 -14.03
N THR A 173 3.08 -11.51 -14.61
CA THR A 173 2.77 -12.95 -14.60
C THR A 173 3.34 -13.68 -13.39
N ILE A 174 4.17 -13.01 -12.60
CA ILE A 174 4.80 -13.57 -11.40
C ILE A 174 3.85 -13.47 -10.21
N GLY A 175 3.49 -14.63 -9.67
CA GLY A 175 2.72 -14.77 -8.43
C GLY A 175 3.47 -15.59 -7.39
N GLY A 176 3.11 -15.44 -6.14
CA GLY A 176 3.78 -16.12 -5.04
C GLY A 176 3.27 -15.68 -3.68
N ILE A 177 4.08 -15.95 -2.68
CA ILE A 177 3.86 -15.57 -1.28
C ILE A 177 4.97 -14.62 -0.87
N VAL A 178 4.71 -13.76 0.13
CA VAL A 178 5.72 -12.86 0.69
C VAL A 178 5.38 -12.52 2.14
N HIS A 179 6.38 -12.25 2.96
CA HIS A 179 6.17 -11.83 4.34
C HIS A 179 5.91 -10.31 4.41
N ARG A 180 4.99 -9.90 5.30
CA ARG A 180 4.62 -8.47 5.45
C ARG A 180 5.82 -7.60 5.80
N ALA A 181 6.73 -8.11 6.61
CA ALA A 181 7.94 -7.40 6.99
C ALA A 181 8.85 -7.11 5.78
N ASP A 182 9.05 -8.09 4.88
CA ASP A 182 9.81 -7.88 3.64
C ASP A 182 9.13 -6.85 2.71
N VAL A 183 7.79 -6.93 2.57
CA VAL A 183 7.03 -5.96 1.75
C VAL A 183 7.13 -4.56 2.33
N ALA A 184 7.07 -4.41 3.67
CA ALA A 184 7.20 -3.11 4.32
C ALA A 184 8.55 -2.45 4.02
N GLU A 185 9.64 -3.21 4.06
CA GLU A 185 10.96 -2.72 3.70
C GLU A 185 11.04 -2.30 2.23
N LEU A 186 10.48 -3.11 1.31
CA LEU A 186 10.43 -2.77 -0.12
C LEU A 186 9.66 -1.47 -0.37
N ILE A 187 8.51 -1.30 0.28
CA ILE A 187 7.70 -0.08 0.17
C ILE A 187 8.50 1.13 0.66
N CYS A 188 9.17 1.03 1.81
CA CYS A 188 9.94 2.15 2.35
C CYS A 188 11.12 2.54 1.44
N LYS A 189 11.72 1.62 0.71
CA LYS A 189 12.76 1.90 -0.30
C LYS A 189 12.22 2.62 -1.55
N CYS A 190 10.92 2.59 -1.78
CA CYS A 190 10.29 3.34 -2.87
C CYS A 190 10.03 4.83 -2.51
N ILE A 191 10.13 5.21 -1.24
CA ILE A 191 9.87 6.58 -0.80
C ILE A 191 10.95 7.52 -1.37
N GLY A 192 10.51 8.49 -2.18
CA GLY A 192 11.42 9.46 -2.80
C GLY A 192 12.40 8.86 -3.83
N ASN A 193 12.14 7.65 -4.29
CA ASN A 193 12.92 6.99 -5.33
C ASN A 193 12.23 7.15 -6.69
N ASP A 194 12.73 8.06 -7.50
CA ASP A 194 12.16 8.41 -8.81
C ASP A 194 12.18 7.25 -9.82
N ARG A 195 13.05 6.26 -9.62
CA ARG A 195 13.08 5.04 -10.43
C ARG A 195 11.80 4.19 -10.27
N THR A 196 11.03 4.41 -9.21
CA THR A 196 9.76 3.71 -8.95
C THR A 196 8.54 4.50 -9.38
N TYR A 197 8.73 5.74 -9.85
CA TYR A 197 7.62 6.60 -10.23
C TYR A 197 6.95 6.11 -11.51
N ASN A 198 5.62 6.08 -11.47
CA ASN A 198 4.74 5.62 -12.54
C ASN A 198 4.97 4.15 -12.92
N GLN A 199 5.39 3.35 -11.94
CA GLN A 199 5.63 1.92 -12.09
C GLN A 199 4.64 1.08 -11.28
N ILE A 200 4.43 -0.16 -11.76
CA ILE A 200 3.60 -1.17 -11.11
C ILE A 200 4.47 -2.40 -10.88
N PHE A 201 4.57 -2.84 -9.63
CA PHE A 201 5.38 -3.98 -9.25
C PHE A 201 4.57 -5.08 -8.60
N SER A 202 4.84 -6.33 -8.94
CA SER A 202 4.53 -7.47 -8.10
C SER A 202 5.58 -7.59 -6.99
N ALA A 203 5.15 -7.86 -5.74
CA ALA A 203 6.03 -8.11 -4.61
C ALA A 203 5.89 -9.56 -4.15
N VAL A 204 6.96 -10.34 -4.25
CA VAL A 204 7.01 -11.75 -3.88
C VAL A 204 8.30 -12.07 -3.11
N ASP A 205 8.30 -13.15 -2.36
CA ASP A 205 9.55 -13.79 -1.93
C ASP A 205 10.08 -14.63 -3.09
N LYS A 206 11.30 -14.36 -3.53
CA LYS A 206 11.91 -15.05 -4.69
C LYS A 206 12.03 -16.57 -4.51
N THR A 207 11.93 -17.07 -3.27
CA THR A 207 11.96 -18.50 -2.96
C THR A 207 10.55 -19.11 -2.82
N MET A 208 9.50 -18.30 -2.88
CA MET A 208 8.09 -18.71 -2.69
C MET A 208 7.20 -18.35 -3.89
N VAL A 209 7.79 -18.27 -5.08
CA VAL A 209 7.08 -18.01 -6.34
C VAL A 209 6.29 -19.24 -6.78
N TYR A 210 5.14 -19.05 -7.41
CA TYR A 210 4.35 -20.16 -7.96
C TYR A 210 4.98 -20.69 -9.26
N GLY A 211 5.29 -21.97 -9.26
CA GLY A 211 5.95 -22.65 -10.37
C GLY A 211 7.46 -22.39 -10.44
N ASP A 212 8.10 -23.01 -11.42
CA ASP A 212 9.54 -22.84 -11.68
C ASP A 212 9.71 -21.74 -12.74
N ARG A 213 9.88 -20.51 -12.29
CA ARG A 213 9.97 -19.31 -13.15
C ARG A 213 11.19 -18.49 -12.82
N THR A 214 11.89 -18.06 -13.84
CA THR A 214 12.90 -17.01 -13.77
C THR A 214 12.28 -15.68 -14.16
N PHE A 215 12.62 -14.60 -13.45
CA PHE A 215 12.12 -13.26 -13.70
C PHE A 215 13.17 -12.22 -13.34
N GLU A 216 13.02 -11.05 -13.89
CA GLU A 216 13.88 -9.92 -13.57
C GLU A 216 13.48 -9.29 -12.24
N VAL A 217 14.46 -9.07 -11.37
CA VAL A 217 14.27 -8.44 -10.06
C VAL A 217 14.55 -6.95 -10.17
N PHE A 218 13.58 -6.13 -9.79
CA PHE A 218 13.77 -4.70 -9.62
C PHE A 218 14.30 -4.42 -8.20
N MET A 219 15.40 -3.69 -8.11
CA MET A 219 15.99 -3.25 -6.85
C MET A 219 15.69 -1.75 -6.66
N PRO A 220 14.76 -1.40 -5.74
CA PRO A 220 14.40 -0.01 -5.45
C PRO A 220 15.50 0.76 -4.73
#